data_0d4eab6aeb6a7b7448de2b85ad1c0c0d
#
_entry.id   0d4eab6aeb6a7b7448de2b85ad1c0c0d
#
_cell.length_a   1.000
_cell.length_b   1.000
_cell.length_c   1.000
_cell.angle_alpha   90.00
_cell.angle_beta   90.00
_cell.angle_gamma   90.00
#
_symmetry.space_group_name_H-M   'P 1'
#
loop_
_entity.id
_entity.type
_entity.pdbx_description
1 polymer ?
#
loop_
_entity_poly.entity_id
_entity_poly.type
_entity_poly.pdbx_seq_one_letter_code
_entity_poly.pdbx_strand_id
1 'polypeptide(L)'
;MGFTSDVKAVQVTGTGAVFGGRTRLRGIMMTNDGATTQSITLQDGNSVTQWQSDCPSGDVFAFNLPMDGVLFVDGMTCSAIGADITATVLIDK
;
A
#
# COMPACT_ATOMS: atom_id res chain seq x y z
N MET A 1 -25.02 10.74 6.77
CA MET A 1 -24.55 10.15 6.61
C MET A 1 -23.38 9.93 6.90
N GLY A 2 -22.87 10.11 7.58
CA GLY A 2 -21.62 9.90 8.01
C GLY A 2 -21.04 8.61 7.87
N PHE A 3 -21.48 7.95 7.08
CA PHE A 3 -21.02 6.72 6.92
C PHE A 3 -19.85 6.73 6.08
N THR A 4 -19.35 7.79 5.80
CA THR A 4 -18.15 7.81 5.07
C THR A 4 -17.04 7.22 5.87
N SER A 5 -16.35 6.30 5.32
CA SER A 5 -15.15 5.81 5.92
C SER A 5 -14.08 6.89 5.85
N ASP A 6 -13.25 6.97 6.84
CA ASP A 6 -12.16 7.92 6.90
C ASP A 6 -10.97 7.37 6.12
N VAL A 7 -11.15 7.27 4.82
CA VAL A 7 -10.07 6.78 3.96
C VAL A 7 -9.03 7.87 3.81
N LYS A 8 -7.80 7.51 4.07
CA LYS A 8 -6.67 8.42 3.97
C LYS A 8 -5.71 7.92 2.90
N ALA A 9 -5.24 8.84 2.07
CA ALA A 9 -4.25 8.54 1.05
C ALA A 9 -2.86 8.82 1.61
N VAL A 10 -1.96 7.84 1.51
CA VAL A 10 -0.58 7.99 1.94
C VAL A 10 0.33 7.66 0.77
N GLN A 11 1.20 8.59 0.39
CA GLN A 11 2.15 8.35 -0.67
C GLN A 11 3.36 7.61 -0.14
N VAL A 12 3.77 6.55 -0.82
CA VAL A 12 4.89 5.71 -0.42
C VAL A 12 5.91 5.70 -1.55
N THR A 13 7.10 6.22 -1.28
CA THR A 13 8.19 6.25 -2.26
C THR A 13 9.46 5.60 -1.73
N GLY A 14 9.41 5.04 -0.54
CA GLY A 14 10.56 4.37 0.08
C GLY A 14 10.09 3.46 1.19
N THR A 15 11.01 2.72 1.77
CA THR A 15 10.71 1.84 2.90
C THR A 15 10.49 2.66 4.17
N GLY A 16 9.70 2.11 5.07
CA GLY A 16 9.43 2.73 6.35
C GLY A 16 7.97 2.65 6.74
N ALA A 17 7.65 3.27 7.86
CA ALA A 17 6.30 3.23 8.41
C ALA A 17 5.34 4.01 7.52
N VAL A 18 4.20 3.41 7.22
CA VAL A 18 3.11 4.05 6.49
C VAL A 18 2.05 4.57 7.46
N PHE A 19 1.74 3.79 8.46
CA PHE A 19 0.77 4.19 9.49
C PHE A 19 1.10 3.45 10.78
N GLY A 20 1.04 4.16 11.89
CA GLY A 20 1.54 3.64 13.16
C GLY A 20 0.55 2.83 14.00
N GLY A 21 -0.69 2.72 13.59
CA GLY A 21 -1.70 2.00 14.34
C GLY A 21 -2.44 0.99 13.49
N ARG A 22 -3.41 0.32 14.12
CA ARG A 22 -4.27 -0.61 13.40
C ARG A 22 -4.97 0.11 12.25
N THR A 23 -4.90 -0.47 11.06
CA THR A 23 -5.51 0.14 9.88
C THR A 23 -5.90 -0.95 8.88
N ARG A 24 -6.64 -0.55 7.86
CA ARG A 24 -7.02 -1.46 6.78
C ARG A 24 -6.59 -0.86 5.45
N LEU A 25 -6.01 -1.70 4.60
CA LEU A 25 -5.69 -1.31 3.24
C LEU A 25 -6.97 -1.39 2.40
N ARG A 26 -7.40 -0.27 1.86
CA ARG A 26 -8.62 -0.19 1.07
C ARG A 26 -8.34 -0.13 -0.42
N GLY A 27 -7.17 0.28 -0.80
CA GLY A 27 -6.78 0.34 -2.20
C GLY A 27 -5.33 0.74 -2.34
N ILE A 28 -4.80 0.51 -3.52
CA ILE A 28 -3.44 0.88 -3.83
C ILE A 28 -3.36 1.26 -5.30
N MET A 29 -2.61 2.32 -5.57
CA MET A 29 -2.26 2.72 -6.93
C MET A 29 -0.76 2.93 -6.97
N MET A 30 -0.12 2.47 -8.03
CA MET A 30 1.31 2.70 -8.19
C MET A 30 1.68 2.83 -9.64
N THR A 31 2.78 3.54 -9.88
CA THR A 31 3.37 3.69 -11.20
C THR A 31 4.80 3.19 -11.13
N ASN A 32 5.28 2.65 -12.24
CA ASN A 32 6.66 2.18 -12.36
C ASN A 32 7.29 2.88 -13.56
N ASP A 33 8.21 3.80 -13.31
CA ASP A 33 8.93 4.52 -14.36
C ASP A 33 10.22 3.81 -14.77
N GLY A 34 10.50 2.66 -14.20
CA GLY A 34 11.74 1.94 -14.46
C GLY A 34 11.69 1.10 -15.70
N ALA A 35 12.80 0.45 -15.99
CA ALA A 35 12.96 -0.40 -17.16
C ALA A 35 12.64 -1.87 -16.87
N THR A 36 12.36 -2.24 -15.64
CA THR A 36 12.06 -3.61 -15.25
C THR A 36 10.84 -3.67 -14.36
N THR A 37 10.22 -4.83 -14.28
CA THR A 37 9.12 -5.06 -13.32
C THR A 37 9.63 -4.89 -11.91
N GLN A 38 8.91 -4.14 -11.10
CA GLN A 38 9.27 -3.89 -9.71
C GLN A 38 8.04 -4.16 -8.83
N SER A 39 8.25 -4.26 -7.53
CA SER A 39 7.20 -4.65 -6.61
C SER A 39 7.18 -3.80 -5.36
N ILE A 40 6.07 -3.91 -4.62
CA ILE A 40 5.93 -3.31 -3.30
C ILE A 40 5.49 -4.40 -2.33
N THR A 41 6.01 -4.36 -1.11
CA THR A 41 5.63 -5.27 -0.03
C THR A 41 5.22 -4.46 1.19
N LEU A 42 4.03 -4.73 1.70
CA LEU A 42 3.52 -4.09 2.90
C LEU A 42 3.36 -5.12 4.00
N GLN A 43 3.90 -4.81 5.18
CA GLN A 43 3.84 -5.68 6.35
C GLN A 43 3.07 -5.00 7.48
N ASP A 44 2.52 -5.81 8.39
CA ASP A 44 1.91 -5.28 9.59
C ASP A 44 2.97 -5.00 10.66
N GLY A 45 2.54 -4.59 11.84
CA GLY A 45 3.46 -4.26 12.92
C GLY A 45 4.23 -5.44 13.48
N ASN A 46 3.86 -6.65 13.11
CA ASN A 46 4.56 -7.87 13.52
C ASN A 46 5.43 -8.44 12.41
N SER A 47 5.71 -7.64 11.38
CA SER A 47 6.54 -8.03 10.24
C SER A 47 5.94 -9.16 9.40
N VAL A 48 4.62 -9.28 9.41
CA VAL A 48 3.92 -10.25 8.59
C VAL A 48 3.46 -9.56 7.30
N THR A 49 3.83 -10.12 6.15
CA THR A 49 3.44 -9.57 4.87
C THR A 49 1.93 -9.75 4.67
N GLN A 50 1.24 -8.64 4.47
CA GLN A 50 -0.20 -8.64 4.24
C GLN A 50 -0.54 -8.29 2.79
N TRP A 51 0.38 -7.64 2.08
CA TRP A 51 0.16 -7.28 0.68
C TRP A 51 1.48 -7.26 -0.06
N GLN A 52 1.48 -7.84 -1.24
CA GLN A 52 2.62 -7.76 -2.16
C GLN A 52 2.08 -7.77 -3.57
N SER A 53 2.58 -6.87 -4.41
CA SER A 53 2.17 -6.82 -5.80
C SER A 53 3.30 -6.31 -6.66
N ASP A 54 3.26 -6.73 -7.93
CA ASP A 54 4.23 -6.31 -8.94
C ASP A 54 3.61 -5.26 -9.85
N CYS A 55 4.44 -4.37 -10.36
CA CYS A 55 4.04 -3.41 -11.37
C CYS A 55 4.98 -3.54 -12.56
N PRO A 56 4.47 -3.84 -13.75
CA PRO A 56 5.31 -3.96 -14.94
C PRO A 56 6.00 -2.64 -15.27
N SER A 57 7.10 -2.75 -15.98
CA SER A 57 7.87 -1.60 -16.44
C SER A 57 6.99 -0.63 -17.22
N GLY A 58 7.06 0.65 -16.87
CA GLY A 58 6.37 1.70 -17.58
C GLY A 58 4.85 1.67 -17.45
N ASP A 59 4.32 0.97 -16.46
CA ASP A 59 2.89 0.74 -16.34
C ASP A 59 2.33 1.31 -15.05
N VAL A 60 1.02 1.24 -14.92
CA VAL A 60 0.28 1.69 -13.76
C VAL A 60 -0.50 0.49 -13.22
N PHE A 61 -0.44 0.31 -11.89
CA PHE A 61 -1.22 -0.69 -11.21
C PHE A 61 -2.18 0.00 -10.26
N ALA A 62 -3.46 -0.34 -10.33
CA ALA A 62 -4.46 0.21 -9.44
C ALA A 62 -5.41 -0.90 -9.04
N PHE A 63 -5.67 -1.01 -7.74
CA PHE A 63 -6.53 -2.07 -7.24
C PHE A 63 -7.31 -1.57 -6.03
N ASN A 64 -8.62 -1.79 -6.07
CA ASN A 64 -9.50 -1.50 -4.94
C ASN A 64 -9.86 -2.80 -4.26
N LEU A 65 -9.64 -2.85 -2.96
CA LEU A 65 -9.94 -4.03 -2.18
C LEU A 65 -11.41 -4.02 -1.78
N PRO A 66 -12.10 -5.13 -1.99
CA PRO A 66 -13.53 -5.19 -1.69
C PRO A 66 -13.79 -5.25 -0.18
N MET A 67 -15.02 -4.96 0.19
CA MET A 67 -15.51 -5.05 1.56
C MET A 67 -14.68 -4.19 2.49
N ASP A 68 -14.10 -4.77 3.53
CA ASP A 68 -13.36 -4.01 4.53
C ASP A 68 -11.86 -3.94 4.23
N GLY A 69 -11.43 -4.44 3.10
CA GLY A 69 -10.02 -4.42 2.74
C GLY A 69 -9.20 -5.43 3.52
N VAL A 70 -7.92 -5.17 3.66
CA VAL A 70 -6.98 -6.04 4.35
C VAL A 70 -6.55 -5.40 5.66
N LEU A 71 -6.72 -6.14 6.76
CA LEU A 71 -6.37 -5.63 8.09
C LEU A 71 -4.86 -5.72 8.33
N PHE A 72 -4.30 -4.59 8.79
CA PHE A 72 -2.91 -4.53 9.25
C PHE A 72 -2.94 -4.27 10.75
N VAL A 73 -2.57 -5.27 11.51
CA VAL A 73 -2.55 -5.18 12.97
C VAL A 73 -1.28 -4.47 13.41
N ASP A 74 -1.41 -3.54 14.33
CA ASP A 74 -0.27 -2.82 14.92
C ASP A 74 0.54 -1.98 13.94
N GLY A 75 -0.04 -1.61 12.82
CA GLY A 75 0.60 -0.70 11.90
C GLY A 75 0.81 -1.26 10.50
N MET A 76 1.21 -0.39 9.61
CA MET A 76 1.52 -0.72 8.23
C MET A 76 2.91 -0.18 7.92
N THR A 77 3.78 -1.05 7.43
CA THR A 77 5.15 -0.70 7.07
C THR A 77 5.43 -1.16 5.65
N CYS A 78 6.04 -0.29 4.86
CA CYS A 78 6.57 -0.70 3.56
C CYS A 78 7.93 -1.32 3.80
N SER A 79 8.03 -2.63 3.65
CA SER A 79 9.29 -3.34 3.89
C SER A 79 10.18 -3.40 2.66
N ALA A 80 9.58 -3.31 1.47
CA ALA A 80 10.31 -3.30 0.21
C ALA A 80 9.50 -2.57 -0.84
N ILE A 81 10.17 -1.78 -1.64
CA ILE A 81 9.55 -1.06 -2.75
C ILE A 81 10.61 -0.82 -3.80
N GLY A 82 10.26 -1.03 -5.07
CA GLY A 82 11.18 -0.78 -6.18
C GLY A 82 11.57 0.69 -6.25
N ALA A 83 12.80 0.95 -6.68
CA ALA A 83 13.35 2.30 -6.69
C ALA A 83 12.58 3.25 -7.60
N ASP A 84 11.92 2.73 -8.63
CA ASP A 84 11.19 3.53 -9.59
C ASP A 84 9.68 3.48 -9.39
N ILE A 85 9.23 2.96 -8.26
CA ILE A 85 7.80 2.89 -7.94
C ILE A 85 7.42 4.09 -7.08
N THR A 86 6.34 4.74 -7.50
CA THR A 86 5.63 5.72 -6.68
C THR A 86 4.25 5.13 -6.40
N ALA A 87 3.93 4.94 -5.14
CA ALA A 87 2.67 4.32 -4.74
C ALA A 87 1.85 5.27 -3.88
N THR A 88 0.53 5.16 -4.02
CA THR A 88 -0.42 5.80 -3.10
C THR A 88 -1.27 4.70 -2.52
N VAL A 89 -1.23 4.53 -1.21
CA VAL A 89 -2.06 3.55 -0.52
C VAL A 89 -3.24 4.26 0.11
N LEU A 90 -4.40 3.66 -0.01
CA LEU A 90 -5.63 4.17 0.59
C LEU A 90 -5.90 3.32 1.81
N ILE A 91 -5.90 3.95 2.96
CA ILE A 91 -6.08 3.25 4.23
C ILE A 91 -7.29 3.79 4.97
N ASP A 92 -7.89 2.92 5.74
CA ASP A 92 -9.03 3.25 6.60
C ASP A 92 -8.52 3.16 8.02
N LYS A 93 -8.28 4.29 8.62
CA LYS A 93 -7.70 4.35 9.95
C LYS A 93 -8.74 4.38 11.06
#